data_a6769faa9821979237e6851367730dce
#
_entry.id   a6769faa9821979237e6851367730dce
#
_cell.length_a   1.000
_cell.length_b   1.000
_cell.length_c   1.000
_cell.angle_alpha   90.00
_cell.angle_beta   90.00
_cell.angle_gamma   90.00
#
_symmetry.space_group_name_H-M   'P 1'
#
loop_
_entity.id
_entity.type
_entity.pdbx_description
1 polymer ?
#
loop_
_entity_poly.entity_id
_entity_poly.type
_entity_poly.pdbx_seq_one_letter_code
_entity_poly.pdbx_strand_id
1 'polypeptide(L)'
;TLFAVTTVGYLALVSARTIAFLVAASVISGSVLVSVFKAAFGRLRPNSAFAEGVASGLSFPSGHASMSAIVFLTLGALIASTRNRLTERIYILAAASVMTLLVGVSRVTLGVHWATDVLGGWAFGAAWAMAWLLLARRFASR
;
A
#
# COMPACT_ATOMS: atom_id res chain seq x y z
N THR A 1 -7.46 -5.59 -1.53
CA THR A 1 -8.64 -4.84 -2.03
C THR A 1 -9.77 -4.78 -1.01
N LEU A 2 -10.23 -5.89 -0.42
CA LEU A 2 -11.35 -5.91 0.53
C LEU A 2 -11.12 -4.96 1.72
N PHE A 3 -9.94 -5.04 2.35
CA PHE A 3 -9.60 -4.17 3.49
C PHE A 3 -9.64 -2.67 3.14
N ALA A 4 -9.17 -2.29 1.96
CA ALA A 4 -9.24 -0.89 1.51
C ALA A 4 -10.69 -0.44 1.29
N VAL A 5 -11.52 -1.29 0.67
CA VAL A 5 -12.95 -1.00 0.42
C VAL A 5 -13.70 -0.84 1.74
N THR A 6 -13.51 -1.75 2.69
CA THR A 6 -14.18 -1.67 4.00
C THR A 6 -13.75 -0.44 4.79
N THR A 7 -12.45 -0.07 4.73
CA THR A 7 -11.95 1.14 5.40
C THR A 7 -12.51 2.42 4.79
N VAL A 8 -12.52 2.53 3.48
CA VAL A 8 -13.12 3.69 2.78
C VAL A 8 -14.60 3.79 3.09
N GLY A 9 -15.32 2.67 3.05
CA GLY A 9 -16.74 2.63 3.40
C GLY A 9 -17.01 3.08 4.84
N TYR A 10 -16.24 2.58 5.80
CA TYR A 10 -16.35 3.00 7.20
C TYR A 10 -16.08 4.50 7.38
N LEU A 11 -15.00 5.01 6.79
CA LEU A 11 -14.66 6.45 6.86
C LEU A 11 -15.75 7.33 6.22
N ALA A 12 -16.37 6.88 5.16
CA ALA A 12 -17.48 7.58 4.52
C ALA A 12 -18.73 7.62 5.44
N LEU A 13 -19.01 6.53 6.14
CA LEU A 13 -20.14 6.42 7.08
C LEU A 13 -19.98 7.31 8.32
N VAL A 14 -18.76 7.45 8.86
CA VAL A 14 -18.48 8.31 10.03
C VAL A 14 -18.24 9.78 9.66
N SER A 15 -18.76 10.26 8.54
CA SER A 15 -18.67 11.64 8.06
C SER A 15 -17.25 12.15 7.77
N ALA A 16 -16.26 11.26 7.71
CA ALA A 16 -14.89 11.59 7.33
C ALA A 16 -14.69 11.55 5.79
N ARG A 17 -15.63 12.16 5.05
CA ARG A 17 -15.71 12.06 3.58
C ARG A 17 -14.43 12.49 2.86
N THR A 18 -13.79 13.56 3.32
CA THR A 18 -12.53 14.03 2.74
C THR A 18 -11.42 12.99 2.89
N ILE A 19 -11.31 12.38 4.08
CA ILE A 19 -10.31 11.33 4.35
C ILE A 19 -10.62 10.08 3.52
N ALA A 20 -11.88 9.68 3.45
CA ALA A 20 -12.32 8.56 2.62
C ALA A 20 -11.96 8.78 1.15
N PHE A 21 -12.21 9.97 0.61
CA PHE A 21 -11.85 10.34 -0.74
C PHE A 21 -10.33 10.28 -0.98
N LEU A 22 -9.54 10.84 -0.07
CA LEU A 22 -8.07 10.84 -0.18
C LEU A 22 -7.50 9.42 -0.16
N VAL A 23 -8.00 8.55 0.74
CA VAL A 23 -7.58 7.15 0.79
C VAL A 23 -7.99 6.42 -0.49
N ALA A 24 -9.24 6.58 -0.96
CA ALA A 24 -9.70 5.97 -2.20
C ALA A 24 -8.87 6.42 -3.40
N ALA A 25 -8.64 7.73 -3.54
CA ALA A 25 -7.86 8.31 -4.63
C ALA A 25 -6.40 7.81 -4.60
N SER A 26 -5.78 7.71 -3.43
CA SER A 26 -4.44 7.16 -3.25
C SER A 26 -4.37 5.69 -3.68
N VAL A 27 -5.34 4.87 -3.27
CA VAL A 27 -5.39 3.44 -3.60
C VAL A 27 -5.65 3.23 -5.09
N ILE A 28 -6.61 3.93 -5.67
CA ILE A 28 -6.96 3.79 -7.09
C ILE A 28 -5.80 4.23 -7.98
N SER A 29 -5.27 5.43 -7.75
CA SER A 29 -4.16 5.96 -8.55
C SER A 29 -2.87 5.15 -8.37
N GLY A 30 -2.59 4.67 -7.17
CA GLY A 30 -1.48 3.76 -6.90
C GLY A 30 -1.61 2.44 -7.64
N SER A 31 -2.82 1.86 -7.69
CA SER A 31 -3.10 0.62 -8.45
C SER A 31 -2.87 0.81 -9.95
N VAL A 32 -3.32 1.94 -10.50
CA VAL A 32 -3.08 2.28 -11.91
C VAL A 32 -1.59 2.39 -12.20
N LEU A 33 -0.83 3.12 -11.37
CA LEU A 33 0.62 3.28 -11.55
C LEU A 33 1.38 1.95 -11.43
N VAL A 34 0.99 1.07 -10.51
CA VAL A 34 1.56 -0.30 -10.44
C VAL A 34 1.35 -1.03 -11.75
N SER A 35 0.16 -0.92 -12.37
CA SER A 35 -0.13 -1.56 -13.65
C SER A 35 0.70 -0.96 -14.80
N VAL A 36 0.88 0.36 -14.81
CA VAL A 36 1.76 1.05 -15.77
C VAL A 36 3.20 0.59 -15.61
N PHE A 37 3.72 0.56 -14.39
CA PHE A 37 5.08 0.06 -14.14
C PHE A 37 5.25 -1.41 -14.55
N LYS A 38 4.27 -2.26 -14.27
CA LYS A 38 4.31 -3.65 -14.74
C LYS A 38 4.47 -3.73 -16.26
N ALA A 39 3.67 -2.97 -16.99
CA ALA A 39 3.76 -2.93 -18.45
C ALA A 39 5.11 -2.36 -18.94
N ALA A 40 5.63 -1.32 -18.27
CA ALA A 40 6.89 -0.67 -18.65
C ALA A 40 8.11 -1.56 -18.41
N PHE A 41 8.16 -2.29 -17.27
CA PHE A 41 9.31 -3.13 -16.94
C PHE A 41 9.25 -4.52 -17.57
N GLY A 42 8.09 -5.06 -17.88
CA GLY A 42 7.91 -6.33 -18.57
C GLY A 42 8.53 -7.55 -17.86
N ARG A 43 8.88 -7.47 -16.59
CA ARG A 43 9.64 -8.51 -15.89
C ARG A 43 8.80 -9.77 -15.65
N LEU A 44 9.36 -10.94 -16.01
CA LEU A 44 8.74 -12.23 -15.77
C LEU A 44 8.88 -12.63 -14.28
N ARG A 45 7.94 -13.47 -13.83
CA ARG A 45 7.95 -14.03 -12.46
C ARG A 45 9.00 -15.11 -12.30
N PRO A 46 9.38 -15.45 -11.04
CA PRO A 46 10.16 -16.66 -10.79
C PRO A 46 9.45 -17.88 -11.36
N ASN A 47 10.22 -18.76 -12.00
CA ASN A 47 9.69 -20.04 -12.51
C ASN A 47 9.59 -21.02 -11.33
N SER A 48 8.49 -21.01 -10.60
CA SER A 48 8.21 -21.92 -9.50
C SER A 48 6.88 -22.64 -9.76
N ALA A 49 6.81 -23.91 -9.44
CA ALA A 49 5.60 -24.72 -9.59
C ALA A 49 4.37 -24.10 -8.89
N PHE A 50 4.61 -23.30 -7.84
CA PHE A 50 3.56 -22.56 -7.12
C PHE A 50 3.11 -21.30 -7.87
N ALA A 51 4.01 -20.66 -8.64
CA ALA A 51 3.67 -19.46 -9.40
C ALA A 51 2.78 -19.77 -10.61
N GLU A 52 2.96 -20.92 -11.23
CA GLU A 52 2.21 -21.34 -12.43
C GLU A 52 0.70 -21.51 -12.18
N GLY A 53 0.30 -21.89 -10.95
CA GLY A 53 -1.11 -22.09 -10.60
C GLY A 53 -1.81 -20.88 -9.96
N VAL A 54 -1.06 -19.91 -9.41
CA VAL A 54 -1.63 -18.89 -8.51
C VAL A 54 -1.43 -17.46 -9.00
N ALA A 55 -0.44 -17.20 -9.84
CA ALA A 55 -0.10 -15.83 -10.24
C ALA A 55 0.22 -15.71 -11.72
N SER A 56 -0.68 -15.05 -12.44
CA SER A 56 -0.48 -14.67 -13.85
C SER A 56 0.09 -13.26 -13.99
N GLY A 57 0.74 -12.98 -15.14
CA GLY A 57 1.20 -11.65 -15.54
C GLY A 57 2.58 -11.25 -15.01
N LEU A 58 2.89 -9.96 -15.16
CA LEU A 58 4.21 -9.38 -14.93
C LEU A 58 4.56 -9.25 -13.45
N SER A 59 5.87 -9.32 -13.13
CA SER A 59 6.35 -9.47 -11.76
C SER A 59 6.63 -8.13 -11.08
N PHE A 60 7.37 -7.22 -11.73
CA PHE A 60 7.83 -5.97 -11.12
C PHE A 60 6.91 -4.78 -11.44
N PRO A 61 6.61 -3.92 -10.45
CA PRO A 61 6.78 -4.15 -9.02
C PRO A 61 5.72 -5.12 -8.46
N SER A 62 5.95 -5.64 -7.24
CA SER A 62 4.96 -6.48 -6.57
C SER A 62 3.72 -5.67 -6.20
N GLY A 63 2.57 -6.02 -6.81
CA GLY A 63 1.31 -5.32 -6.55
C GLY A 63 0.85 -5.44 -5.09
N HIS A 64 1.02 -6.62 -4.47
CA HIS A 64 0.67 -6.81 -3.06
C HIS A 64 1.57 -5.99 -2.13
N ALA A 65 2.88 -5.93 -2.38
CA ALA A 65 3.81 -5.14 -1.60
C ALA A 65 3.52 -3.63 -1.76
N SER A 66 3.28 -3.15 -2.99
CA SER A 66 2.93 -1.76 -3.26
C SER A 66 1.64 -1.36 -2.57
N MET A 67 0.57 -2.15 -2.75
CA MET A 67 -0.74 -1.82 -2.21
C MET A 67 -0.80 -1.95 -0.69
N SER A 68 -0.09 -2.91 -0.09
CA SER A 68 0.01 -3.00 1.38
C SER A 68 0.71 -1.77 1.95
N ALA A 69 1.80 -1.30 1.34
CA ALA A 69 2.49 -0.09 1.75
C ALA A 69 1.57 1.14 1.63
N ILE A 70 0.91 1.33 0.49
CA ILE A 70 -0.03 2.44 0.29
C ILE A 70 -1.12 2.44 1.36
N VAL A 71 -1.78 1.31 1.57
CA VAL A 71 -2.93 1.22 2.48
C VAL A 71 -2.49 1.34 3.93
N PHE A 72 -1.58 0.47 4.39
CA PHE A 72 -1.23 0.42 5.81
C PHE A 72 -0.48 1.68 6.27
N LEU A 73 0.46 2.21 5.46
CA LEU A 73 1.20 3.40 5.85
C LEU A 73 0.32 4.65 5.80
N THR A 74 -0.57 4.78 4.82
CA THR A 74 -1.52 5.91 4.78
C THR A 74 -2.46 5.87 5.99
N LEU A 75 -3.10 4.73 6.26
CA LEU A 75 -4.01 4.59 7.40
C LEU A 75 -3.27 4.73 8.73
N GLY A 76 -2.10 4.10 8.87
CA GLY A 76 -1.26 4.22 10.05
C GLY A 76 -0.90 5.68 10.34
N ALA A 77 -0.49 6.44 9.33
CA ALA A 77 -0.17 7.87 9.48
C ALA A 77 -1.40 8.70 9.85
N LEU A 78 -2.55 8.45 9.21
CA LEU A 78 -3.80 9.15 9.53
C LEU A 78 -4.26 8.86 10.96
N ILE A 79 -4.26 7.60 11.41
CA ILE A 79 -4.62 7.24 12.78
C ILE A 79 -3.60 7.81 13.78
N ALA A 80 -2.30 7.70 13.50
CA ALA A 80 -1.26 8.26 14.35
C ALA A 80 -1.40 9.79 14.51
N SER A 81 -1.86 10.50 13.46
CA SER A 81 -2.06 11.96 13.54
C SER A 81 -3.16 12.39 14.51
N THR A 82 -4.10 11.50 14.83
CA THR A 82 -5.17 11.77 15.81
C THR A 82 -4.77 11.50 17.26
N ARG A 83 -3.55 10.97 17.50
CA ARG A 83 -3.07 10.61 18.84
C ARG A 83 -2.17 11.69 19.41
N ASN A 84 -2.31 11.97 20.71
CA ASN A 84 -1.49 12.97 21.39
C ASN A 84 -0.19 12.38 21.95
N ARG A 85 -0.22 11.09 22.36
CA ARG A 85 0.93 10.42 22.98
C ARG A 85 1.89 9.89 21.90
N LEU A 86 3.16 10.23 22.02
CA LEU A 86 4.21 9.76 21.09
C LEU A 86 4.30 8.23 21.04
N THR A 87 4.15 7.55 22.17
CA THR A 87 4.16 6.09 22.27
C THR A 87 3.06 5.44 21.43
N GLU A 88 1.84 6.00 21.45
CA GLU A 88 0.72 5.51 20.61
C GLU A 88 1.02 5.71 19.14
N ARG A 89 1.59 6.86 18.76
CA ARG A 89 1.98 7.15 17.38
C ARG A 89 3.02 6.14 16.87
N ILE A 90 4.07 5.90 17.68
CA ILE A 90 5.12 4.94 17.33
C ILE A 90 4.53 3.54 17.19
N TYR A 91 3.70 3.11 18.13
CA TYR A 91 3.06 1.78 18.06
C TYR A 91 2.23 1.59 16.79
N ILE A 92 1.40 2.58 16.44
CA ILE A 92 0.54 2.51 15.24
C ILE A 92 1.38 2.44 13.97
N LEU A 93 2.41 3.28 13.86
CA LEU A 93 3.29 3.29 12.69
C LEU A 93 4.13 2.01 12.60
N ALA A 94 4.61 1.49 13.72
CA ALA A 94 5.31 0.21 13.76
C ALA A 94 4.40 -0.94 13.32
N ALA A 95 3.17 -1.00 13.82
CA ALA A 95 2.19 -2.01 13.42
C ALA A 95 1.88 -1.94 11.92
N ALA A 96 1.67 -0.74 11.37
CA ALA A 96 1.45 -0.54 9.94
C ALA A 96 2.66 -1.00 9.10
N SER A 97 3.88 -0.70 9.56
CA SER A 97 5.12 -1.13 8.91
C SER A 97 5.28 -2.65 8.95
N VAL A 98 5.04 -3.27 10.09
CA VAL A 98 5.10 -4.75 10.24
C VAL A 98 4.10 -5.42 9.30
N MET A 99 2.86 -4.96 9.22
CA MET A 99 1.87 -5.51 8.29
C MET A 99 2.32 -5.39 6.84
N THR A 100 2.90 -4.24 6.46
CA THR A 100 3.46 -4.02 5.13
C THR A 100 4.57 -5.02 4.81
N LEU A 101 5.51 -5.21 5.75
CA LEU A 101 6.63 -6.14 5.60
C LEU A 101 6.14 -7.59 5.50
N LEU A 102 5.22 -8.02 6.36
CA LEU A 102 4.67 -9.38 6.34
C LEU A 102 3.99 -9.72 5.01
N VAL A 103 3.22 -8.79 4.44
CA VAL A 103 2.60 -8.99 3.12
C VAL A 103 3.66 -9.15 2.04
N GLY A 104 4.70 -8.33 2.02
CA GLY A 104 5.76 -8.43 1.01
C GLY A 104 6.60 -9.71 1.16
N VAL A 105 7.01 -10.04 2.39
CA VAL A 105 7.76 -11.28 2.67
C VAL A 105 6.95 -12.50 2.21
N SER A 106 5.65 -12.54 2.49
CA SER A 106 4.80 -13.65 2.03
C SER A 106 4.83 -13.86 0.51
N ARG A 107 5.06 -12.81 -0.29
CA ARG A 107 5.14 -12.95 -1.76
C ARG A 107 6.44 -13.60 -2.21
N VAL A 108 7.54 -13.36 -1.49
CA VAL A 108 8.83 -14.01 -1.75
C VAL A 108 8.78 -15.47 -1.30
N THR A 109 8.26 -15.75 -0.10
CA THR A 109 8.18 -17.12 0.44
C THR A 109 7.26 -18.02 -0.40
N LEU A 110 6.20 -17.45 -0.99
CA LEU A 110 5.35 -18.17 -1.94
C LEU A 110 5.99 -18.35 -3.33
N GLY A 111 7.20 -17.81 -3.58
CA GLY A 111 7.88 -17.93 -4.85
C GLY A 111 7.21 -17.21 -6.03
N VAL A 112 6.22 -16.33 -5.76
CA VAL A 112 5.46 -15.62 -6.81
C VAL A 112 6.09 -14.30 -7.24
N HIS A 113 7.06 -13.78 -6.47
CA HIS A 113 7.79 -12.54 -6.73
C HIS A 113 9.26 -12.67 -6.34
N TRP A 114 10.13 -11.97 -7.08
CA TRP A 114 11.51 -11.75 -6.68
C TRP A 114 11.58 -10.81 -5.47
N ALA A 115 12.60 -10.95 -4.63
CA ALA A 115 12.80 -10.01 -3.50
C ALA A 115 12.88 -8.55 -3.97
N THR A 116 13.50 -8.30 -5.12
CA THR A 116 13.60 -6.97 -5.72
C THR A 116 12.26 -6.40 -6.18
N ASP A 117 11.28 -7.24 -6.56
CA ASP A 117 9.92 -6.79 -6.90
C ASP A 117 9.20 -6.27 -5.65
N VAL A 118 9.44 -6.94 -4.52
CA VAL A 118 8.86 -6.57 -3.22
C VAL A 118 9.50 -5.28 -2.70
N LEU A 119 10.84 -5.18 -2.76
CA LEU A 119 11.55 -3.96 -2.38
C LEU A 119 11.10 -2.75 -3.23
N GLY A 120 11.01 -2.91 -4.55
CA GLY A 120 10.48 -1.88 -5.44
C GLY A 120 9.03 -1.52 -5.11
N GLY A 121 8.21 -2.52 -4.77
CA GLY A 121 6.83 -2.32 -4.35
C GLY A 121 6.71 -1.52 -3.06
N TRP A 122 7.51 -1.83 -2.03
CA TRP A 122 7.53 -1.08 -0.78
C TRP A 122 8.03 0.35 -0.97
N ALA A 123 9.11 0.54 -1.72
CA ALA A 123 9.66 1.87 -2.01
C ALA A 123 8.63 2.75 -2.72
N PHE A 124 8.01 2.23 -3.80
CA PHE A 124 6.95 2.92 -4.51
C PHE A 124 5.77 3.22 -3.61
N GLY A 125 5.25 2.21 -2.88
CA GLY A 125 4.07 2.36 -2.05
C GLY A 125 4.27 3.35 -0.90
N ALA A 126 5.44 3.35 -0.26
CA ALA A 126 5.79 4.31 0.79
C ALA A 126 5.91 5.74 0.25
N ALA A 127 6.59 5.93 -0.89
CA ALA A 127 6.69 7.23 -1.55
C ALA A 127 5.32 7.77 -1.95
N TRP A 128 4.46 6.91 -2.50
CA TRP A 128 3.10 7.25 -2.90
C TRP A 128 2.22 7.64 -1.72
N ALA A 129 2.25 6.86 -0.64
CA ALA A 129 1.56 7.18 0.61
C ALA A 129 2.01 8.54 1.17
N MET A 130 3.32 8.80 1.19
CA MET A 130 3.87 10.08 1.64
C MET A 130 3.40 11.25 0.76
N ALA A 131 3.40 11.10 -0.57
CA ALA A 131 2.93 12.14 -1.50
C ALA A 131 1.48 12.52 -1.21
N TRP A 132 0.59 11.53 -1.04
CA TRP A 132 -0.81 11.78 -0.71
C TRP A 132 -1.02 12.39 0.68
N LEU A 133 -0.25 11.99 1.68
CA LEU A 133 -0.31 12.58 3.02
C LEU A 133 0.15 14.05 3.01
N LEU A 134 1.18 14.38 2.26
CA LEU A 134 1.63 15.78 2.09
C LEU A 134 0.60 16.61 1.35
N LEU A 135 -0.02 16.06 0.31
CA LEU A 135 -1.11 16.71 -0.42
C LEU A 135 -2.31 16.98 0.50
N ALA A 136 -2.71 15.98 1.30
CA ALA A 136 -3.80 16.10 2.25
C ALA A 136 -3.57 17.23 3.27
N ARG A 137 -2.35 17.36 3.79
CA ARG A 137 -1.99 18.44 4.71
C ARG A 137 -2.15 19.83 4.10
N ARG A 138 -1.79 20.01 2.83
CA ARG A 138 -1.95 21.30 2.12
C ARG A 138 -3.41 21.72 1.96
N PHE A 139 -4.32 20.76 1.80
CA PHE A 139 -5.76 21.06 1.71
C PHE A 139 -6.41 21.29 3.08
N ALA A 140 -5.90 20.69 4.14
CA ALA A 140 -6.40 20.88 5.51
C ALA A 140 -5.95 22.21 6.13
N SER A 141 -4.91 22.86 5.60
CA SER A 141 -4.38 24.14 6.10
C SER A 141 -4.99 25.38 5.42
N ARG A 142 -5.96 25.17 4.52
CA ARG A 142 -6.75 26.23 3.87
C ARG A 142 -8.17 26.26 4.41
#